data_acf09c05154f42e83879d3ed865af864
#
_entry.id   acf09c05154f42e83879d3ed865af864
#
_cell.length_a   1.000
_cell.length_b   1.000
_cell.length_c   1.000
_cell.angle_alpha   90.00
_cell.angle_beta   90.00
_cell.angle_gamma   90.00
#
_symmetry.space_group_name_H-M   'P 1'
#
loop_
_entity.id
_entity.type
_entity.pdbx_description
1 polymer ?
#
loop_
_entity_poly.entity_id
_entity_poly.type
_entity_poly.pdbx_seq_one_letter_code
_entity_poly.pdbx_strand_id
1 'polypeptide(L)'
;MKTVDVIVGRINEGEYVYSVVMDAPEVPFGLNGTGRTVDEAKADFLDAYKEIRDIMDEECKQYEDLSFNYKYDIPSFLNYYAHILSLAGLEKISGINQRQLSHYINGTSKPRKSTVERFSKKLKSFAEDLCSIDVI
;
A
#
# COMPACT_ATOMS: atom_id res chain seq x y z
N MET A 1 -19.67 8.76 4.43
CA MET A 1 -18.51 7.98 3.89
C MET A 1 -17.73 7.39 5.06
N LYS A 2 -17.47 6.10 5.00
CA LYS A 2 -16.72 5.37 6.02
C LYS A 2 -15.32 5.07 5.53
N THR A 3 -14.31 5.37 6.36
CA THR A 3 -12.92 5.03 6.05
C THR A 3 -12.56 3.68 6.65
N VAL A 4 -12.03 2.79 5.82
CA VAL A 4 -11.61 1.44 6.24
C VAL A 4 -10.13 1.22 5.89
N ASP A 5 -9.47 0.41 6.68
CA ASP A 5 -8.08 0.05 6.45
C ASP A 5 -7.97 -1.01 5.35
N VAL A 6 -6.97 -0.85 4.52
CA VAL A 6 -6.65 -1.76 3.42
C VAL A 6 -5.16 -2.07 3.47
N ILE A 7 -4.82 -3.35 3.48
CA ILE A 7 -3.45 -3.82 3.60
C ILE A 7 -2.88 -4.11 2.21
N VAL A 8 -1.81 -3.42 1.85
CA VAL A 8 -1.07 -3.63 0.61
C VAL A 8 0.21 -4.39 0.96
N GLY A 9 0.30 -5.63 0.50
CA GLY A 9 1.39 -6.51 0.88
C GLY A 9 1.98 -7.28 -0.30
N ARG A 10 3.26 -7.65 -0.15
CA ARG A 10 3.93 -8.52 -1.10
C ARG A 10 3.61 -9.97 -0.77
N ILE A 11 3.14 -10.70 -1.76
CA ILE A 11 2.90 -12.15 -1.66
C ILE A 11 3.85 -12.88 -2.60
N ASN A 12 4.18 -14.13 -2.26
CA ASN A 12 5.10 -14.95 -3.05
C ASN A 12 4.35 -16.11 -3.71
N GLU A 13 3.23 -15.81 -4.37
CA GLU A 13 2.40 -16.86 -4.98
C GLU A 13 2.20 -16.62 -6.48
N GLY A 14 2.80 -17.49 -7.29
CA GLY A 14 2.59 -17.53 -8.73
C GLY A 14 3.00 -16.25 -9.46
N GLU A 15 2.21 -15.85 -10.43
CA GLU A 15 2.45 -14.65 -11.25
C GLU A 15 2.13 -13.35 -10.50
N TYR A 16 1.31 -13.42 -9.46
CA TYR A 16 0.88 -12.25 -8.72
C TYR A 16 1.77 -12.05 -7.50
N VAL A 17 2.41 -10.89 -7.45
CA VAL A 17 3.42 -10.57 -6.43
C VAL A 17 2.85 -9.73 -5.31
N TYR A 18 1.85 -8.91 -5.60
CA TYR A 18 1.26 -7.99 -4.64
C TYR A 18 -0.23 -8.23 -4.44
N SER A 19 -0.69 -8.02 -3.22
CA SER A 19 -2.11 -8.11 -2.86
C SER A 19 -2.57 -6.84 -2.17
N VAL A 20 -3.86 -6.53 -2.35
CA VAL A 20 -4.57 -5.46 -1.67
C VAL A 20 -5.80 -6.09 -1.02
N VAL A 21 -5.89 -6.06 0.30
CA VAL A 21 -6.95 -6.74 1.05
C VAL A 21 -7.59 -5.77 2.04
N MET A 22 -8.91 -5.67 1.99
CA MET A 22 -9.65 -4.86 2.95
C MET A 22 -9.63 -5.52 4.34
N ASP A 23 -9.25 -4.74 5.34
CA ASP A 23 -9.23 -5.15 6.75
C ASP A 23 -10.33 -4.39 7.50
N ALA A 24 -11.56 -4.80 7.26
CA ALA A 24 -12.75 -4.17 7.83
C ALA A 24 -13.83 -5.23 8.09
N PRO A 25 -13.72 -6.00 9.19
CA PRO A 25 -14.65 -7.09 9.49
C PRO A 25 -16.10 -6.61 9.69
N GLU A 26 -16.31 -5.34 10.00
CA GLU A 26 -17.64 -4.72 10.13
C GLU A 26 -18.35 -4.51 8.80
N VAL A 27 -17.63 -4.54 7.68
CA VAL A 27 -18.22 -4.42 6.34
C VAL A 27 -18.76 -5.79 5.91
N PRO A 28 -20.01 -5.87 5.38
CA PRO A 28 -20.66 -7.16 5.12
C PRO A 28 -20.16 -7.90 3.88
N PHE A 29 -19.08 -7.46 3.26
CA PHE A 29 -18.45 -8.11 2.12
C PHE A 29 -16.93 -8.01 2.20
N GLY A 30 -16.23 -8.93 1.55
CA GLY A 30 -14.78 -8.88 1.41
C GLY A 30 -14.36 -8.24 0.10
N LEU A 31 -13.21 -7.59 0.09
CA LEU A 31 -12.58 -7.04 -1.09
C LEU A 31 -11.11 -7.40 -1.10
N ASN A 32 -10.63 -7.88 -2.24
CA ASN A 32 -9.21 -8.07 -2.48
C ASN A 32 -8.87 -7.77 -3.93
N GLY A 33 -7.59 -7.55 -4.17
CA GLY A 33 -7.03 -7.40 -5.51
C GLY A 33 -5.62 -7.95 -5.54
N THR A 34 -5.18 -8.41 -6.69
CA THR A 34 -3.84 -8.94 -6.90
C THR A 34 -3.24 -8.39 -8.20
N GLY A 35 -1.93 -8.36 -8.28
CA GLY A 35 -1.24 -7.89 -9.47
C GLY A 35 0.26 -8.13 -9.42
N ARG A 36 0.92 -7.91 -10.54
CA ARG A 36 2.38 -8.00 -10.65
C ARG A 36 3.06 -6.75 -10.08
N THR A 37 2.31 -5.66 -10.00
CA THR A 37 2.72 -4.41 -9.39
C THR A 37 1.66 -3.97 -8.39
N VAL A 38 2.02 -3.04 -7.50
CA VAL A 38 1.06 -2.47 -6.57
C VAL A 38 -0.04 -1.72 -7.32
N ASP A 39 0.30 -0.99 -8.39
CA ASP A 39 -0.70 -0.27 -9.20
C ASP A 39 -1.75 -1.24 -9.78
N GLU A 40 -1.31 -2.37 -10.33
CA GLU A 40 -2.23 -3.39 -10.86
C GLU A 40 -3.11 -3.97 -9.75
N ALA A 41 -2.53 -4.27 -8.59
CA ALA A 41 -3.26 -4.83 -7.46
C ALA A 41 -4.32 -3.86 -6.92
N LYS A 42 -3.99 -2.56 -6.86
CA LYS A 42 -4.94 -1.51 -6.44
C LYS A 42 -6.05 -1.34 -7.47
N ALA A 43 -5.74 -1.37 -8.75
CA ALA A 43 -6.74 -1.29 -9.81
C ALA A 43 -7.72 -2.47 -9.74
N ASP A 44 -7.20 -3.68 -9.57
CA ASP A 44 -8.01 -4.89 -9.40
C ASP A 44 -8.93 -4.80 -8.17
N PHE A 45 -8.41 -4.30 -7.06
CA PHE A 45 -9.17 -4.06 -5.84
C PHE A 45 -10.32 -3.06 -6.08
N LEU A 46 -10.06 -1.96 -6.76
CA LEU A 46 -11.08 -0.94 -7.04
C LEU A 46 -12.13 -1.44 -8.03
N ASP A 47 -11.75 -2.27 -9.00
CA ASP A 47 -12.69 -2.91 -9.92
C ASP A 47 -13.63 -3.86 -9.15
N ALA A 48 -13.11 -4.63 -8.22
CA ALA A 48 -13.92 -5.49 -7.36
C ALA A 48 -14.91 -4.69 -6.51
N TYR A 49 -14.48 -3.56 -5.98
CA TYR A 49 -15.36 -2.66 -5.23
C TYR A 49 -16.49 -2.12 -6.11
N LYS A 50 -16.16 -1.70 -7.33
CA LYS A 50 -17.16 -1.22 -8.29
C LYS A 50 -18.18 -2.30 -8.62
N GLU A 51 -17.76 -3.52 -8.85
CA GLU A 51 -18.66 -4.66 -9.13
C GLU A 51 -19.64 -4.90 -7.98
N ILE A 52 -19.17 -4.85 -6.74
CA ILE A 52 -20.03 -5.02 -5.57
C ILE A 52 -21.05 -3.89 -5.47
N ARG A 53 -20.63 -2.65 -5.72
CA ARG A 53 -21.55 -1.50 -5.72
C ARG A 53 -22.62 -1.65 -6.79
N ASP A 54 -22.25 -2.07 -7.99
CA ASP A 54 -23.21 -2.29 -9.08
C ASP A 54 -24.24 -3.37 -8.71
N ILE A 55 -23.82 -4.46 -8.08
CA ILE A 55 -24.72 -5.52 -7.59
C ILE A 55 -25.67 -4.96 -6.52
N MET A 56 -25.19 -4.17 -5.59
CA MET A 56 -26.02 -3.56 -4.55
C MET A 56 -27.04 -2.60 -5.14
N ASP A 57 -26.67 -1.81 -6.15
CA ASP A 57 -27.58 -0.91 -6.85
C ASP A 57 -28.68 -1.70 -7.55
N GLU A 58 -28.36 -2.81 -8.24
CA GLU A 58 -29.33 -3.68 -8.91
C GLU A 58 -30.32 -4.32 -7.92
N GLU A 59 -29.84 -4.68 -6.73
CA GLU A 59 -30.66 -5.27 -5.67
C GLU A 59 -31.40 -4.20 -4.83
N CYS A 60 -31.25 -2.92 -5.17
CA CYS A 60 -31.83 -1.80 -4.42
C CYS A 60 -31.43 -1.78 -2.95
N LYS A 61 -30.24 -2.29 -2.63
CA LYS A 61 -29.69 -2.28 -1.27
C LYS A 61 -29.02 -0.95 -0.99
N GLN A 62 -29.22 -0.45 0.22
CA GLN A 62 -28.48 0.73 0.68
C GLN A 62 -27.10 0.31 1.15
N TYR A 63 -26.11 1.12 0.83
CA TYR A 63 -24.75 0.93 1.29
C TYR A 63 -24.11 2.28 1.59
N GLU A 64 -23.13 2.26 2.48
CA GLU A 64 -22.30 3.43 2.79
C GLU A 64 -21.07 3.42 1.87
N ASP A 65 -20.77 4.55 1.22
CA ASP A 65 -19.57 4.68 0.43
C ASP A 65 -18.32 4.49 1.30
N LEU A 66 -17.35 3.77 0.78
CA LEU A 66 -16.10 3.49 1.46
C LEU A 66 -14.98 4.38 0.93
N SER A 67 -14.15 4.84 1.85
CA SER A 67 -12.87 5.48 1.59
C SER A 67 -11.78 4.54 2.13
N PHE A 68 -10.68 4.38 1.41
CA PHE A 68 -9.66 3.40 1.73
C PHE A 68 -8.40 4.05 2.28
N ASN A 69 -7.98 3.60 3.46
CA ASN A 69 -6.72 3.97 4.07
C ASN A 69 -5.71 2.86 3.80
N TYR A 70 -4.84 3.05 2.83
CA TYR A 70 -3.87 2.04 2.41
C TYR A 70 -2.69 1.99 3.38
N LYS A 71 -2.43 0.80 3.91
CA LYS A 71 -1.25 0.51 4.75
C LYS A 71 -0.33 -0.44 3.98
N TYR A 72 0.91 -0.06 3.83
CA TYR A 72 1.89 -0.78 3.01
C TYR A 72 2.89 -1.53 3.87
N ASP A 73 3.25 -2.76 3.47
CA ASP A 73 4.53 -3.29 3.91
C ASP A 73 5.67 -2.58 3.15
N ILE A 74 6.90 -2.74 3.61
CA ILE A 74 8.03 -2.03 2.99
C ILE A 74 8.22 -2.41 1.51
N PRO A 75 8.19 -3.70 1.10
CA PRO A 75 8.31 -4.03 -0.32
C PRO A 75 7.26 -3.36 -1.20
N SER A 76 6.00 -3.33 -0.75
CA SER A 76 4.91 -2.71 -1.50
C SER A 76 5.06 -1.20 -1.60
N PHE A 77 5.46 -0.56 -0.51
CA PHE A 77 5.76 0.88 -0.49
C PHE A 77 6.87 1.20 -1.50
N LEU A 78 7.95 0.44 -1.48
CA LEU A 78 9.08 0.65 -2.38
C LEU A 78 8.68 0.46 -3.85
N ASN A 79 7.86 -0.56 -4.14
CA ASN A 79 7.35 -0.78 -5.49
C ASN A 79 6.45 0.38 -5.96
N TYR A 80 5.51 0.79 -5.12
CA TYR A 80 4.53 1.81 -5.47
C TYR A 80 5.18 3.18 -5.73
N TYR A 81 6.17 3.55 -4.91
CA TYR A 81 6.84 4.85 -5.01
C TYR A 81 8.16 4.84 -5.79
N ALA A 82 8.51 3.71 -6.45
CA ALA A 82 9.76 3.57 -7.19
C ALA A 82 9.95 4.61 -8.31
N HIS A 83 8.86 5.10 -8.88
CA HIS A 83 8.89 6.11 -9.94
C HIS A 83 9.02 7.54 -9.41
N ILE A 84 8.88 7.75 -8.11
CA ILE A 84 8.98 9.06 -7.46
C ILE A 84 10.22 9.13 -6.58
N LEU A 85 10.42 8.11 -5.74
CA LEU A 85 11.50 8.06 -4.76
C LEU A 85 12.51 6.98 -5.16
N SER A 86 13.72 7.41 -5.50
CA SER A 86 14.80 6.48 -5.84
C SER A 86 15.29 5.72 -4.59
N LEU A 87 15.92 4.56 -4.80
CA LEU A 87 16.54 3.83 -3.69
C LEU A 87 17.64 4.64 -3.04
N ALA A 88 18.40 5.42 -3.82
CA ALA A 88 19.42 6.33 -3.26
C ALA A 88 18.80 7.40 -2.36
N GLY A 89 17.67 7.98 -2.78
CA GLY A 89 16.94 8.95 -1.96
C GLY A 89 16.37 8.32 -0.70
N LEU A 90 15.78 7.13 -0.82
CA LEU A 90 15.24 6.39 0.32
C LEU A 90 16.31 5.95 1.31
N GLU A 91 17.53 5.64 0.85
CA GLU A 91 18.67 5.39 1.73
C GLU A 91 18.98 6.62 2.60
N LYS A 92 18.99 7.81 1.98
CA LYS A 92 19.23 9.07 2.71
C LYS A 92 18.11 9.36 3.71
N ILE A 93 16.87 9.10 3.35
CA ILE A 93 15.70 9.34 4.22
C ILE A 93 15.68 8.34 5.38
N SER A 94 15.84 7.04 5.10
CA SER A 94 15.63 5.96 6.07
C SER A 94 16.87 5.53 6.82
N GLY A 95 18.05 5.77 6.26
CA GLY A 95 19.29 5.22 6.79
C GLY A 95 19.53 3.75 6.46
N ILE A 96 18.64 3.14 5.67
CA ILE A 96 18.79 1.75 5.19
C ILE A 96 19.47 1.79 3.84
N ASN A 97 20.57 1.04 3.65
CA ASN A 97 21.32 1.10 2.40
C ASN A 97 20.51 0.52 1.23
N GLN A 98 20.84 0.94 0.02
CA GLN A 98 20.14 0.58 -1.20
C GLN A 98 20.11 -0.93 -1.43
N ARG A 99 21.18 -1.63 -1.10
CA ARG A 99 21.28 -3.08 -1.25
C ARG A 99 20.25 -3.79 -0.38
N GLN A 100 20.09 -3.34 0.87
CA GLN A 100 19.11 -3.91 1.79
C GLN A 100 17.69 -3.59 1.33
N LEU A 101 17.43 -2.38 0.86
CA LEU A 101 16.13 -2.00 0.28
C LEU A 101 15.80 -2.88 -0.93
N SER A 102 16.78 -3.15 -1.80
CA SER A 102 16.61 -4.04 -2.94
C SER A 102 16.26 -5.47 -2.51
N HIS A 103 16.89 -5.98 -1.44
CA HIS A 103 16.56 -7.28 -0.88
C HIS A 103 15.11 -7.34 -0.37
N TYR A 104 14.62 -6.26 0.22
CA TYR A 104 13.22 -6.18 0.65
C TYR A 104 12.26 -6.22 -0.54
N ILE A 105 12.55 -5.46 -1.61
CA ILE A 105 11.72 -5.45 -2.84
C ILE A 105 11.63 -6.85 -3.44
N ASN A 106 12.77 -7.54 -3.53
CA ASN A 106 12.85 -8.87 -4.16
C ASN A 106 12.33 -10.00 -3.27
N GLY A 107 12.01 -9.71 -2.01
CA GLY A 107 11.58 -10.72 -1.06
C GLY A 107 12.70 -11.63 -0.55
N THR A 108 13.96 -11.31 -0.87
CA THR A 108 15.14 -12.05 -0.41
C THR A 108 15.32 -11.93 1.10
N SER A 109 14.91 -10.78 1.66
CA SER A 109 14.98 -10.49 3.08
C SER A 109 13.68 -9.84 3.52
N LYS A 110 13.27 -10.10 4.76
CA LYS A 110 12.07 -9.52 5.35
C LYS A 110 12.47 -8.56 6.46
N PRO A 111 11.99 -7.31 6.45
CA PRO A 111 12.33 -6.35 7.51
C PRO A 111 11.76 -6.78 8.85
N ARG A 112 12.51 -6.54 9.92
CA ARG A 112 12.07 -6.75 11.30
C ARG A 112 11.08 -5.64 11.69
N LYS A 113 10.26 -5.91 12.70
CA LYS A 113 9.31 -4.93 13.22
C LYS A 113 9.98 -3.62 13.61
N SER A 114 11.13 -3.68 14.27
CA SER A 114 11.91 -2.48 14.64
C SER A 114 12.37 -1.68 13.43
N THR A 115 12.74 -2.36 12.35
CA THR A 115 13.14 -1.73 11.09
C THR A 115 11.95 -1.01 10.44
N VAL A 116 10.77 -1.66 10.43
CA VAL A 116 9.54 -1.06 9.89
C VAL A 116 9.17 0.21 10.67
N GLU A 117 9.22 0.15 11.99
CA GLU A 117 8.91 1.31 12.84
C GLU A 117 9.87 2.48 12.59
N ARG A 118 11.16 2.19 12.50
CA ARG A 118 12.19 3.19 12.19
C ARG A 118 12.01 3.79 10.80
N PHE A 119 11.75 2.95 9.80
CA PHE A 119 11.48 3.38 8.42
C PHE A 119 10.28 4.33 8.37
N SER A 120 9.18 3.95 8.98
CA SER A 120 7.96 4.74 9.04
C SER A 120 8.20 6.10 9.72
N LYS A 121 8.90 6.09 10.85
CA LYS A 121 9.20 7.32 11.61
C LYS A 121 10.05 8.28 10.80
N LYS A 122 11.10 7.80 10.14
CA LYS A 122 11.99 8.63 9.33
C LYS A 122 11.30 9.15 8.06
N LEU A 123 10.46 8.33 7.45
CA LEU A 123 9.67 8.74 6.29
C LEU A 123 8.71 9.87 6.66
N LYS A 124 8.01 9.76 7.77
CA LYS A 124 7.09 10.79 8.26
C LYS A 124 7.81 12.08 8.64
N SER A 125 8.98 11.97 9.25
CA SER A 125 9.83 13.12 9.56
C SER A 125 10.24 13.88 8.30
N PHE A 126 10.64 13.15 7.26
CA PHE A 126 10.95 13.73 5.95
C PHE A 126 9.74 14.43 5.34
N ALA A 127 8.56 13.81 5.43
CA ALA A 127 7.32 14.40 4.93
C ALA A 127 6.95 15.69 5.66
N GLU A 128 7.15 15.75 6.97
CA GLU A 128 6.95 16.97 7.77
C GLU A 128 7.92 18.08 7.35
N ASP A 129 9.19 17.74 7.11
CA ASP A 129 10.18 18.71 6.62
C ASP A 129 9.76 19.29 5.27
N LEU A 130 9.27 18.44 4.36
CA LEU A 130 8.76 18.90 3.06
C LEU A 130 7.56 19.82 3.20
N CYS A 131 6.66 19.54 4.13
CA CYS A 131 5.49 20.38 4.38
C CYS A 131 5.87 21.77 4.92
N SER A 132 7.04 21.89 5.55
CA SER A 132 7.48 23.14 6.18
C SER A 132 8.24 24.08 5.25
N ILE A 133 8.66 23.62 4.07
CA ILE A 133 9.44 24.44 3.13
C ILE A 133 8.56 25.16 2.12
N ASP A 134 9.00 26.33 1.70
CA ASP A 134 8.38 27.09 0.61
C ASP A 134 9.35 27.11 -0.59
N VAL A 135 8.78 27.00 -1.78
CA VAL A 135 9.52 27.16 -3.04
C VAL A 135 9.07 28.45 -3.69
N ILE A 136 10.03 29.31 -3.98
CA ILE A 136 9.74 30.66 -4.54
C ILE A 136 10.21 30.76 -6.01
#